data_b4deda7826706d1d111d09fafe19be25
#
_entry.id   b4deda7826706d1d111d09fafe19be25
#
_cell.length_a   1.000
_cell.length_b   1.000
_cell.length_c   1.000
_cell.angle_alpha   90.00
_cell.angle_beta   90.00
_cell.angle_gamma   90.00
#
_symmetry.space_group_name_H-M   'P 1'
#
loop_
_entity.id
_entity.type
_entity.pdbx_description
1 polymer ?
#
loop_
_entity_poly.entity_id
_entity_poly.type
_entity_poly.pdbx_seq_one_letter_code
_entity_poly.pdbx_strand_id
1 'polypeptide(L)'
;MVLPFSSKSNDTQANAEPPRILTEEEQIMVAIDQGVHESLEATRRMLGLCEESKEAGIRTLVMLDEQGEQLDAIDSGMDRINAEMRDAEKNLEGLEKCCGLCVLPWKRTKNVEKSAAYSKTFKGNDDGKVNSSGPRQIVAQNGMGPGSGYIQRITNDAREDEMEENLQQVSTMIGNLRNMACDMGNEIANQNNQIDRIKAK
;
A
#
# COMPACT_ATOMS: atom_id res chain seq x y z
N MET A 1 73.91 20.49 -52.70
CA MET A 1 74.50 20.36 -51.36
C MET A 1 73.38 20.25 -50.39
N VAL A 2 72.89 19.03 -50.01
CA VAL A 2 71.73 18.78 -49.20
C VAL A 2 72.21 18.02 -47.97
N LEU A 3 72.05 18.58 -46.79
CA LEU A 3 72.38 17.96 -45.51
C LEU A 3 71.19 17.08 -45.02
N PRO A 4 71.43 15.87 -44.50
CA PRO A 4 70.37 15.03 -43.97
C PRO A 4 69.99 15.46 -42.57
N PHE A 5 68.69 15.58 -42.37
CA PHE A 5 68.05 15.84 -41.09
C PHE A 5 67.99 14.51 -40.32
N SER A 6 68.69 14.41 -39.20
CA SER A 6 68.67 13.29 -38.28
C SER A 6 67.52 13.42 -37.35
N SER A 7 66.46 12.63 -37.48
CA SER A 7 65.38 12.51 -36.55
C SER A 7 65.77 11.62 -35.37
N LYS A 8 65.93 12.19 -34.23
CA LYS A 8 66.13 11.49 -32.95
C LYS A 8 64.81 11.00 -32.43
N SER A 9 64.55 9.70 -32.57
CA SER A 9 63.41 9.04 -31.92
C SER A 9 63.68 8.98 -30.40
N ASN A 10 62.90 9.75 -29.63
CA ASN A 10 62.82 9.57 -28.21
C ASN A 10 61.91 8.37 -27.90
N ASP A 11 62.51 7.23 -27.68
CA ASP A 11 61.85 6.10 -27.03
C ASP A 11 61.64 6.42 -25.57
N THR A 12 60.45 6.96 -25.28
CA THR A 12 59.94 7.03 -23.89
C THR A 12 59.50 5.62 -23.52
N GLN A 13 60.41 4.81 -22.98
CA GLN A 13 60.08 3.57 -22.31
C GLN A 13 59.18 3.95 -21.11
N ALA A 14 57.87 3.77 -21.25
CA ALA A 14 56.96 3.74 -20.15
C ALA A 14 57.37 2.55 -19.26
N ASN A 15 57.94 2.86 -18.13
CA ASN A 15 58.25 1.91 -17.07
C ASN A 15 56.92 1.41 -16.49
N ALA A 16 56.35 0.37 -17.10
CA ALA A 16 55.22 -0.34 -16.55
C ALA A 16 55.73 -1.13 -15.36
N GLU A 17 55.49 -0.63 -14.15
CA GLU A 17 55.69 -1.42 -12.93
C GLU A 17 54.94 -2.75 -13.09
N PRO A 18 55.59 -3.90 -12.74
CA PRO A 18 54.91 -5.18 -12.78
C PRO A 18 53.68 -5.14 -11.86
N PRO A 19 52.55 -5.80 -12.21
CA PRO A 19 51.36 -5.81 -11.41
C PRO A 19 51.69 -6.28 -9.99
N ARG A 20 51.54 -5.37 -9.01
CA ARG A 20 51.81 -5.65 -7.62
C ARG A 20 50.81 -6.71 -7.14
N ILE A 21 51.29 -7.89 -6.78
CA ILE A 21 50.46 -8.92 -6.13
C ILE A 21 50.14 -8.43 -4.74
N LEU A 22 48.85 -8.18 -4.49
CA LEU A 22 48.33 -7.76 -3.19
C LEU A 22 48.63 -8.87 -2.16
N THR A 23 49.04 -8.47 -0.98
CA THR A 23 49.14 -9.39 0.18
C THR A 23 47.75 -9.89 0.59
N GLU A 24 47.67 -11.02 1.31
CA GLU A 24 46.40 -11.55 1.81
C GLU A 24 45.64 -10.51 2.67
N GLU A 25 46.37 -9.75 3.48
CA GLU A 25 45.81 -8.66 4.30
C GLU A 25 45.20 -7.54 3.44
N GLU A 26 45.92 -7.12 2.38
CA GLU A 26 45.44 -6.12 1.43
C GLU A 26 44.19 -6.61 0.67
N GLN A 27 44.14 -7.90 0.32
CA GLN A 27 42.97 -8.50 -0.33
C GLN A 27 41.76 -8.51 0.60
N ILE A 28 41.94 -8.83 1.89
CA ILE A 28 40.89 -8.80 2.90
C ILE A 28 40.37 -7.36 3.08
N MET A 29 41.27 -6.39 3.18
CA MET A 29 40.88 -4.98 3.33
C MET A 29 40.05 -4.48 2.14
N VAL A 30 40.43 -4.82 0.90
CA VAL A 30 39.68 -4.49 -0.30
C VAL A 30 38.30 -5.16 -0.29
N ALA A 31 38.22 -6.43 0.12
CA ALA A 31 36.95 -7.15 0.20
C ALA A 31 36.02 -6.55 1.28
N ILE A 32 36.55 -6.13 2.42
CA ILE A 32 35.79 -5.42 3.45
C ILE A 32 35.27 -4.09 2.92
N ASP A 33 36.13 -3.28 2.30
CA ASP A 33 35.74 -1.97 1.76
C ASP A 33 34.65 -2.10 0.67
N GLN A 34 34.78 -3.07 -0.20
CA GLN A 34 33.76 -3.39 -1.19
C GLN A 34 32.45 -3.84 -0.54
N GLY A 35 32.49 -4.73 0.46
CA GLY A 35 31.32 -5.20 1.18
C GLY A 35 30.56 -4.08 1.92
N VAL A 36 31.30 -3.14 2.53
CA VAL A 36 30.70 -1.96 3.16
C VAL A 36 30.05 -1.05 2.11
N HIS A 37 30.72 -0.84 0.98
CA HIS A 37 30.14 -0.02 -0.10
C HIS A 37 28.86 -0.64 -0.67
N GLU A 38 28.88 -1.94 -0.98
CA GLU A 38 27.69 -2.66 -1.49
C GLU A 38 26.54 -2.65 -0.47
N SER A 39 26.86 -2.78 0.82
CA SER A 39 25.87 -2.71 1.90
C SER A 39 25.24 -1.32 2.00
N LEU A 40 26.02 -0.26 1.90
CA LEU A 40 25.52 1.12 1.89
C LEU A 40 24.58 1.34 0.70
N GLU A 41 24.96 0.93 -0.49
CA GLU A 41 24.11 1.02 -1.68
C GLU A 41 22.82 0.20 -1.53
N ALA A 42 22.88 -0.95 -0.86
CA ALA A 42 21.68 -1.75 -0.56
C ALA A 42 20.72 -1.00 0.39
N THR A 43 21.23 -0.36 1.46
CA THR A 43 20.37 0.41 2.38
C THR A 43 19.76 1.63 1.70
N ARG A 44 20.47 2.33 0.82
CA ARG A 44 19.93 3.42 0.01
C ARG A 44 18.81 2.94 -0.93
N ARG A 45 19.00 1.77 -1.56
CA ARG A 45 17.94 1.17 -2.39
C ARG A 45 16.72 0.77 -1.58
N MET A 46 16.90 0.21 -0.37
CA MET A 46 15.80 -0.10 0.55
C MET A 46 14.99 1.14 0.88
N LEU A 47 15.65 2.25 1.18
CA LEU A 47 15.01 3.53 1.47
C LEU A 47 14.14 4.01 0.28
N GLY A 48 14.69 3.97 -0.94
CA GLY A 48 13.96 4.31 -2.16
C GLY A 48 12.72 3.43 -2.38
N LEU A 49 12.85 2.10 -2.20
CA LEU A 49 11.72 1.18 -2.32
C LEU A 49 10.64 1.38 -1.25
N CYS A 50 11.03 1.75 -0.04
CA CYS A 50 10.08 2.09 1.02
C CYS A 50 9.30 3.38 0.71
N GLU A 51 9.96 4.41 0.17
CA GLU A 51 9.28 5.65 -0.27
C GLU A 51 8.30 5.38 -1.41
N GLU A 52 8.71 4.61 -2.42
CA GLU A 52 7.83 4.20 -3.52
C GLU A 52 6.63 3.40 -3.02
N SER A 53 6.87 2.45 -2.10
CA SER A 53 5.81 1.64 -1.49
C SER A 53 4.83 2.49 -0.68
N LYS A 54 5.32 3.48 0.06
CA LYS A 54 4.50 4.43 0.81
C LYS A 54 3.61 5.25 -0.12
N GLU A 55 4.16 5.76 -1.22
CA GLU A 55 3.40 6.51 -2.21
C GLU A 55 2.31 5.64 -2.87
N ALA A 56 2.65 4.40 -3.24
CA ALA A 56 1.68 3.44 -3.76
C ALA A 56 0.58 3.13 -2.73
N GLY A 57 0.95 2.98 -1.46
CA GLY A 57 0.01 2.79 -0.36
C GLY A 57 -0.98 3.95 -0.19
N ILE A 58 -0.49 5.19 -0.21
CA ILE A 58 -1.33 6.38 -0.13
C ILE A 58 -2.31 6.43 -1.32
N ARG A 59 -1.81 6.19 -2.55
CA ARG A 59 -2.69 6.14 -3.73
C ARG A 59 -3.77 5.06 -3.61
N THR A 60 -3.42 3.89 -3.07
CA THR A 60 -4.38 2.80 -2.87
C THR A 60 -5.45 3.18 -1.85
N LEU A 61 -5.10 3.82 -0.74
CA LEU A 61 -6.08 4.30 0.25
C LEU A 61 -7.06 5.31 -0.36
N VAL A 62 -6.56 6.26 -1.16
CA VAL A 62 -7.43 7.22 -1.86
C VAL A 62 -8.38 6.51 -2.82
N MET A 63 -7.90 5.54 -3.60
CA MET A 63 -8.77 4.77 -4.50
C MET A 63 -9.80 3.93 -3.75
N LEU A 64 -9.47 3.38 -2.58
CA LEU A 64 -10.43 2.66 -1.74
C LEU A 64 -11.51 3.59 -1.20
N ASP A 65 -11.15 4.80 -0.78
CA ASP A 65 -12.11 5.81 -0.32
C ASP A 65 -13.09 6.20 -1.44
N GLU A 66 -12.57 6.48 -2.66
CA GLU A 66 -13.39 6.74 -3.83
C GLU A 66 -14.33 5.55 -4.18
N GLN A 67 -13.84 4.32 -4.02
CA GLN A 67 -14.68 3.12 -4.24
C GLN A 67 -15.77 2.99 -3.17
N GLY A 68 -15.49 3.34 -1.93
CA GLY A 68 -16.47 3.41 -0.85
C GLY A 68 -17.61 4.37 -1.19
N GLU A 69 -17.30 5.59 -1.63
CA GLU A 69 -18.31 6.56 -2.07
C GLU A 69 -19.16 6.05 -3.25
N GLN A 70 -18.54 5.34 -4.19
CA GLN A 70 -19.27 4.73 -5.31
C GLN A 70 -20.21 3.63 -4.83
N LEU A 71 -19.80 2.80 -3.86
CA LEU A 71 -20.65 1.77 -3.27
C LEU A 71 -21.84 2.38 -2.52
N ASP A 72 -21.66 3.48 -1.80
CA ASP A 72 -22.75 4.23 -1.15
C ASP A 72 -23.75 4.78 -2.17
N ALA A 73 -23.26 5.32 -3.28
CA ALA A 73 -24.11 5.77 -4.38
C ALA A 73 -24.91 4.62 -5.03
N ILE A 74 -24.28 3.46 -5.20
CA ILE A 74 -24.93 2.24 -5.72
C ILE A 74 -25.99 1.74 -4.74
N ASP A 75 -25.67 1.67 -3.46
CA ASP A 75 -26.59 1.24 -2.40
C ASP A 75 -27.86 2.09 -2.37
N SER A 76 -27.69 3.41 -2.39
CA SER A 76 -28.78 4.38 -2.49
C SER A 76 -29.58 4.26 -3.80
N GLY A 77 -28.90 3.99 -4.92
CA GLY A 77 -29.51 3.71 -6.21
C GLY A 77 -30.38 2.45 -6.19
N MET A 78 -29.90 1.38 -5.55
CA MET A 78 -30.67 0.14 -5.40
C MET A 78 -31.92 0.33 -4.54
N ASP A 79 -31.84 1.13 -3.48
CA ASP A 79 -33.02 1.46 -2.68
C ASP A 79 -34.08 2.20 -3.49
N ARG A 80 -33.66 3.14 -4.35
CA ARG A 80 -34.57 3.84 -5.26
C ARG A 80 -35.20 2.90 -6.28
N ILE A 81 -34.40 2.04 -6.92
CA ILE A 81 -34.89 1.03 -7.87
C ILE A 81 -35.94 0.12 -7.18
N ASN A 82 -35.65 -0.35 -5.99
CA ASN A 82 -36.60 -1.18 -5.22
C ASN A 82 -37.90 -0.44 -4.90
N ALA A 83 -37.83 0.86 -4.59
CA ALA A 83 -39.01 1.66 -4.37
C ALA A 83 -39.83 1.83 -5.69
N GLU A 84 -39.16 2.16 -6.80
CA GLU A 84 -39.79 2.29 -8.10
C GLU A 84 -40.40 0.98 -8.61
N MET A 85 -39.75 -0.16 -8.38
CA MET A 85 -40.30 -1.49 -8.70
C MET A 85 -41.56 -1.81 -7.92
N ARG A 86 -41.58 -1.48 -6.63
CA ARG A 86 -42.79 -1.65 -5.79
C ARG A 86 -43.96 -0.77 -6.27
N ASP A 87 -43.66 0.45 -6.71
CA ASP A 87 -44.69 1.36 -7.22
C ASP A 87 -45.19 0.91 -8.61
N ALA A 88 -44.28 0.37 -9.46
CA ALA A 88 -44.66 -0.26 -10.72
C ALA A 88 -45.53 -1.49 -10.49
N GLU A 89 -45.20 -2.35 -9.52
CA GLU A 89 -45.98 -3.52 -9.14
C GLU A 89 -47.38 -3.13 -8.63
N LYS A 90 -47.50 -2.10 -7.80
CA LYS A 90 -48.81 -1.56 -7.37
C LYS A 90 -49.64 -1.02 -8.55
N ASN A 91 -48.99 -0.34 -9.49
CA ASN A 91 -49.67 0.19 -10.67
C ASN A 91 -50.17 -0.95 -11.59
N LEU A 92 -49.38 -2.02 -11.77
CA LEU A 92 -49.80 -3.21 -12.53
C LEU A 92 -50.95 -3.94 -11.82
N GLU A 93 -50.89 -4.11 -10.51
CA GLU A 93 -51.99 -4.69 -9.71
C GLU A 93 -53.27 -3.86 -9.81
N GLY A 94 -53.12 -2.52 -9.89
CA GLY A 94 -54.23 -1.60 -10.14
C GLY A 94 -54.87 -1.76 -11.52
N LEU A 95 -54.03 -2.00 -12.57
CA LEU A 95 -54.49 -2.26 -13.95
C LEU A 95 -55.20 -3.61 -14.08
N GLU A 96 -54.68 -4.67 -13.41
CA GLU A 96 -55.38 -5.97 -13.38
C GLU A 96 -56.78 -5.87 -12.74
N LYS A 97 -56.92 -5.04 -11.73
CA LYS A 97 -58.20 -4.79 -11.03
C LYS A 97 -59.17 -3.99 -11.84
N CYS A 98 -58.74 -3.19 -12.81
CA CYS A 98 -59.61 -2.38 -13.65
C CYS A 98 -60.24 -3.18 -14.82
N CYS A 99 -59.66 -4.28 -15.24
CA CYS A 99 -60.12 -5.12 -16.36
C CYS A 99 -60.98 -6.34 -15.96
N GLY A 100 -61.15 -6.60 -14.67
CA GLY A 100 -61.93 -7.78 -14.19
C GLY A 100 -62.88 -7.42 -13.09
N LEU A 101 -64.14 -7.72 -13.27
CA LEU A 101 -65.22 -7.63 -12.29
C LEU A 101 -64.77 -8.22 -10.93
N CYS A 102 -64.89 -7.36 -9.86
CA CYS A 102 -64.95 -7.76 -8.46
C CYS A 102 -63.78 -8.64 -7.95
N VAL A 103 -62.70 -7.99 -7.59
CA VAL A 103 -61.77 -8.60 -6.63
C VAL A 103 -62.05 -8.01 -5.24
N LEU A 104 -62.57 -8.87 -4.36
CA LEU A 104 -62.73 -8.58 -2.94
C LEU A 104 -61.40 -8.18 -2.29
N PRO A 105 -61.37 -7.17 -1.39
CA PRO A 105 -60.12 -6.59 -0.84
C PRO A 105 -59.54 -7.47 0.31
N TRP A 106 -59.16 -8.70 0.04
CA TRP A 106 -58.77 -9.64 1.10
C TRP A 106 -57.28 -10.01 1.14
N LYS A 107 -56.41 -9.40 0.35
CA LYS A 107 -54.96 -9.59 0.52
C LYS A 107 -54.26 -8.29 0.85
N ARG A 108 -54.24 -7.98 2.12
CA ARG A 108 -53.31 -7.00 2.68
C ARG A 108 -51.89 -7.51 2.40
N THR A 109 -51.19 -6.87 1.50
CA THR A 109 -49.76 -7.11 1.29
C THR A 109 -49.05 -6.89 2.63
N LYS A 110 -48.43 -7.95 3.14
CA LYS A 110 -47.61 -7.84 4.36
C LYS A 110 -46.47 -6.88 4.04
N ASN A 111 -46.43 -5.76 4.79
CA ASN A 111 -45.33 -4.81 4.73
C ASN A 111 -44.03 -5.58 4.98
N VAL A 112 -43.22 -5.78 3.94
CA VAL A 112 -41.94 -6.51 4.02
C VAL A 112 -41.00 -5.80 4.98
N GLU A 113 -41.10 -4.46 5.11
CA GLU A 113 -40.35 -3.64 6.06
C GLU A 113 -40.60 -4.02 7.55
N LYS A 114 -41.76 -4.65 7.88
CA LYS A 114 -42.09 -5.15 9.22
C LYS A 114 -41.74 -6.63 9.40
N SER A 115 -41.16 -7.28 8.42
CA SER A 115 -40.73 -8.66 8.57
C SER A 115 -39.53 -8.75 9.51
N ALA A 116 -39.53 -9.78 10.36
CA ALA A 116 -38.39 -10.03 11.27
C ALA A 116 -37.06 -10.26 10.51
N ALA A 117 -37.15 -10.68 9.26
CA ALA A 117 -35.98 -10.85 8.37
C ALA A 117 -35.39 -9.50 7.96
N TYR A 118 -36.23 -8.54 7.55
CA TYR A 118 -35.78 -7.19 7.18
C TYR A 118 -35.18 -6.47 8.41
N SER A 119 -35.85 -6.55 9.56
CA SER A 119 -35.37 -5.94 10.80
C SER A 119 -34.03 -6.53 11.28
N LYS A 120 -33.77 -7.82 11.00
CA LYS A 120 -32.53 -8.48 11.37
C LYS A 120 -31.36 -8.09 10.48
N THR A 121 -31.63 -7.79 9.20
CA THR A 121 -30.60 -7.40 8.22
C THR A 121 -30.25 -5.92 8.32
N PHE A 122 -31.19 -5.05 8.69
CA PHE A 122 -31.00 -3.60 8.66
C PHE A 122 -30.90 -2.92 10.04
N LYS A 123 -31.17 -3.62 11.15
CA LYS A 123 -31.06 -3.07 12.51
C LYS A 123 -29.88 -3.58 13.31
N GLY A 124 -29.01 -4.33 12.73
CA GLY A 124 -27.93 -4.98 13.45
C GLY A 124 -26.56 -4.64 12.97
N ASN A 125 -26.25 -3.40 12.72
CA ASN A 125 -24.85 -2.99 12.76
C ASN A 125 -24.77 -1.54 13.20
N ASP A 126 -24.40 -1.36 14.45
CA ASP A 126 -23.65 -0.21 14.89
C ASP A 126 -22.26 -0.41 14.25
N ASP A 127 -22.21 -0.07 12.97
CA ASP A 127 -21.03 -0.26 12.15
C ASP A 127 -19.93 0.59 12.73
N GLY A 128 -18.89 -0.13 13.05
CA GLY A 128 -17.71 0.39 13.68
C GLY A 128 -17.37 1.76 13.13
N LYS A 129 -17.33 2.69 14.04
CA LYS A 129 -16.75 4.00 13.83
C LYS A 129 -15.46 3.81 13.09
N VAL A 130 -15.47 4.12 11.79
CA VAL A 130 -14.27 4.33 11.04
C VAL A 130 -13.40 5.22 11.92
N ASN A 131 -12.24 4.72 12.33
CA ASN A 131 -11.30 5.51 13.07
C ASN A 131 -10.95 6.73 12.23
N SER A 132 -11.57 7.86 12.52
CA SER A 132 -11.27 9.16 11.92
C SER A 132 -9.88 9.70 12.32
N SER A 133 -9.08 8.84 12.94
CA SER A 133 -7.68 9.06 13.17
C SER A 133 -6.94 8.51 11.96
N GLY A 134 -6.44 9.38 11.10
CA GLY A 134 -5.57 9.01 9.99
C GLY A 134 -4.45 8.05 10.40
N PRO A 135 -3.69 7.51 9.43
CA PRO A 135 -2.74 6.44 9.68
C PRO A 135 -1.88 6.76 10.89
N ARG A 136 -1.93 5.89 11.89
CA ARG A 136 -1.14 6.05 13.12
C ARG A 136 0.32 6.05 12.73
N GLN A 137 0.94 7.22 12.76
CA GLN A 137 2.39 7.28 12.70
C GLN A 137 2.94 6.57 13.94
N ILE A 138 3.62 5.45 13.71
CA ILE A 138 4.44 4.87 14.75
C ILE A 138 5.65 5.79 14.87
N VAL A 139 5.66 6.59 15.92
CA VAL A 139 6.93 7.15 16.40
C VAL A 139 7.77 5.94 16.79
N ALA A 140 8.95 5.83 16.22
CA ALA A 140 9.87 4.72 16.47
C ALA A 140 10.20 4.63 17.96
N GLN A 141 9.38 3.89 18.70
CA GLN A 141 9.65 3.49 20.06
C GLN A 141 9.94 1.98 20.05
N ASN A 142 10.92 1.62 19.22
CA ASN A 142 11.51 0.31 19.36
C ASN A 142 12.47 0.37 20.54
N GLY A 143 12.08 -0.29 21.60
CA GLY A 143 12.95 -0.66 22.69
C GLY A 143 14.04 -1.64 22.24
N MET A 144 14.94 -1.15 21.42
CA MET A 144 16.26 -1.68 21.27
C MET A 144 17.07 -0.94 22.34
N GLY A 145 17.53 -1.67 23.34
CA GLY A 145 18.30 -1.13 24.46
C GLY A 145 19.50 -0.33 23.98
N PRO A 146 20.04 0.60 24.78
CA PRO A 146 21.18 1.40 24.43
C PRO A 146 22.39 0.48 24.19
N GLY A 147 22.71 0.22 22.92
CA GLY A 147 23.92 -0.53 22.55
C GLY A 147 23.82 -1.51 21.40
N SER A 148 22.65 -1.77 20.84
CA SER A 148 22.49 -2.69 19.70
C SER A 148 21.98 -1.88 18.49
N GLY A 149 22.89 -1.39 17.65
CA GLY A 149 22.58 -0.85 16.35
C GLY A 149 22.03 -1.93 15.40
N TYR A 150 21.47 -1.55 14.26
CA TYR A 150 20.99 -2.47 13.20
C TYR A 150 22.16 -3.21 12.54
N ILE A 151 23.36 -2.63 12.57
CA ILE A 151 24.56 -3.19 11.95
C ILE A 151 25.68 -3.37 12.98
N GLN A 152 26.51 -4.40 12.76
CA GLN A 152 27.77 -4.55 13.47
C GLN A 152 28.83 -3.71 12.76
N ARG A 153 29.45 -2.77 13.48
CA ARG A 153 30.50 -1.93 12.94
C ARG A 153 31.78 -2.71 12.72
N ILE A 154 32.38 -2.55 11.55
CA ILE A 154 33.60 -3.22 11.12
C ILE A 154 34.70 -2.19 10.84
N THR A 155 34.38 -1.18 10.03
CA THR A 155 35.32 -0.12 9.63
C THR A 155 35.25 1.10 10.50
N ASN A 156 34.15 1.29 11.24
CA ASN A 156 33.88 2.46 12.10
C ASN A 156 34.00 3.80 11.34
N ASP A 157 33.55 3.82 10.09
CA ASP A 157 33.56 4.98 9.24
C ASP A 157 32.14 5.59 9.05
N ALA A 158 32.08 6.76 8.40
CA ALA A 158 30.82 7.48 8.16
C ALA A 158 29.81 6.69 7.29
N ARG A 159 30.26 5.70 6.52
CA ARG A 159 29.39 4.83 5.70
C ARG A 159 28.54 3.93 6.59
N GLU A 160 29.09 3.42 7.67
CA GLU A 160 28.36 2.60 8.67
C GLU A 160 27.37 3.46 9.44
N ASP A 161 27.70 4.72 9.75
CA ASP A 161 26.76 5.65 10.36
C ASP A 161 25.56 5.93 9.43
N GLU A 162 25.82 6.17 8.13
CA GLU A 162 24.77 6.35 7.13
C GLU A 162 23.90 5.08 6.96
N MET A 163 24.51 3.89 6.94
CA MET A 163 23.75 2.64 6.88
C MET A 163 22.83 2.46 8.09
N GLU A 164 23.31 2.77 9.28
CA GLU A 164 22.52 2.69 10.52
C GLU A 164 21.32 3.62 10.46
N GLU A 165 21.52 4.88 10.03
CA GLU A 165 20.46 5.86 9.86
C GLU A 165 19.45 5.41 8.81
N ASN A 166 19.91 4.93 7.65
CA ASN A 166 19.06 4.41 6.60
C ASN A 166 18.19 3.25 7.08
N LEU A 167 18.77 2.28 7.82
CA LEU A 167 18.02 1.16 8.36
C LEU A 167 17.00 1.58 9.42
N GLN A 168 17.31 2.58 10.24
CA GLN A 168 16.35 3.14 11.19
C GLN A 168 15.17 3.79 10.48
N GLN A 169 15.43 4.55 9.41
CA GLN A 169 14.38 5.14 8.59
C GLN A 169 13.53 4.06 7.90
N VAL A 170 14.17 3.05 7.29
CA VAL A 170 13.50 1.90 6.68
C VAL A 170 12.60 1.18 7.70
N SER A 171 13.09 0.91 8.91
CA SER A 171 12.31 0.28 9.98
C SER A 171 11.05 1.09 10.33
N THR A 172 11.20 2.41 10.45
CA THR A 172 10.07 3.31 10.71
C THR A 172 9.07 3.30 9.55
N MET A 173 9.55 3.32 8.31
CA MET A 173 8.68 3.28 7.12
C MET A 173 7.95 1.94 6.99
N ILE A 174 8.59 0.81 7.28
CA ILE A 174 7.95 -0.50 7.32
C ILE A 174 6.83 -0.52 8.37
N GLY A 175 7.05 0.09 9.54
CA GLY A 175 6.01 0.26 10.55
C GLY A 175 4.78 1.02 10.02
N ASN A 176 5.01 2.12 9.30
CA ASN A 176 3.94 2.90 8.68
C ASN A 176 3.24 2.13 7.56
N LEU A 177 3.98 1.42 6.71
CA LEU A 177 3.43 0.56 5.66
C LEU A 177 2.54 -0.54 6.24
N ARG A 178 2.95 -1.15 7.36
CA ARG A 178 2.13 -2.14 8.07
C ARG A 178 0.79 -1.55 8.52
N ASN A 179 0.80 -0.34 9.08
CA ASN A 179 -0.44 0.32 9.49
C ASN A 179 -1.34 0.61 8.30
N MET A 180 -0.80 1.17 7.21
CA MET A 180 -1.55 1.39 5.97
C MET A 180 -2.15 0.09 5.44
N ALA A 181 -1.41 -1.02 5.46
CA ALA A 181 -1.92 -2.32 5.04
C ALA A 181 -3.07 -2.82 5.93
N CYS A 182 -3.02 -2.57 7.24
CA CYS A 182 -4.12 -2.88 8.14
C CYS A 182 -5.36 -2.01 7.85
N ASP A 183 -5.16 -0.71 7.60
CA ASP A 183 -6.26 0.20 7.27
C ASP A 183 -6.92 -0.18 5.94
N MET A 184 -6.13 -0.50 4.90
CA MET A 184 -6.63 -1.03 3.63
C MET A 184 -7.42 -2.33 3.83
N GLY A 185 -6.91 -3.25 4.65
CA GLY A 185 -7.59 -4.52 4.95
C GLY A 185 -8.95 -4.31 5.62
N ASN A 186 -9.04 -3.38 6.56
CA ASN A 186 -10.28 -3.03 7.22
C ASN A 186 -11.28 -2.39 6.24
N GLU A 187 -10.81 -1.47 5.39
CA GLU A 187 -11.65 -0.82 4.38
C GLU A 187 -12.20 -1.83 3.37
N ILE A 188 -11.35 -2.72 2.84
CA ILE A 188 -11.79 -3.80 1.94
C ILE A 188 -12.83 -4.71 2.62
N ALA A 189 -12.66 -5.03 3.90
CA ALA A 189 -13.63 -5.83 4.64
C ALA A 189 -14.99 -5.11 4.79
N ASN A 190 -14.98 -3.81 5.06
CA ASN A 190 -16.18 -2.98 5.13
C ASN A 190 -16.90 -2.93 3.79
N GLN A 191 -16.17 -2.68 2.70
CA GLN A 191 -16.72 -2.63 1.34
C GLN A 191 -17.29 -3.98 0.90
N ASN A 192 -16.65 -5.09 1.24
CA ASN A 192 -17.19 -6.43 0.98
C ASN A 192 -18.51 -6.65 1.69
N ASN A 193 -18.64 -6.24 2.95
CA ASN A 193 -19.90 -6.31 3.68
C ASN A 193 -20.98 -5.44 3.02
N GLN A 194 -20.61 -4.29 2.49
CA GLN A 194 -21.53 -3.39 1.77
C GLN A 194 -21.97 -4.01 0.45
N ILE A 195 -21.06 -4.60 -0.32
CA ILE A 195 -21.37 -5.34 -1.55
C ILE A 195 -22.36 -6.47 -1.28
N ASP A 196 -22.17 -7.22 -0.19
CA ASP A 196 -23.10 -8.31 0.17
C ASP A 196 -24.49 -7.77 0.54
N ARG A 197 -24.58 -6.61 1.19
CA ARG A 197 -25.86 -5.93 1.41
C ARG A 197 -26.53 -5.50 0.11
N ILE A 198 -25.78 -4.92 -0.81
CA ILE A 198 -26.28 -4.49 -2.13
C ILE A 198 -26.80 -5.69 -2.92
N LYS A 199 -26.11 -6.83 -2.90
CA LYS A 199 -26.55 -8.07 -3.56
C LYS A 199 -27.85 -8.65 -2.97
N ALA A 200 -28.11 -8.39 -1.71
CA ALA A 200 -29.30 -8.89 -1.03
C ALA A 200 -30.56 -8.02 -1.26
N LYS A 201 -30.38 -6.86 -1.85
CA LYS A 201 -31.47 -5.94 -2.26
C LYS A 201 -32.07 -6.32 -3.59
#